data_c4e17890b2421c4e9dd1a6d8e2a99ef2
#
_entry.id   c4e17890b2421c4e9dd1a6d8e2a99ef2
#
_cell.length_a   1.000
_cell.length_b   1.000
_cell.length_c   1.000
_cell.angle_alpha   90.00
_cell.angle_beta   90.00
_cell.angle_gamma   90.00
#
_symmetry.space_group_name_H-M   'P 1'
#
loop_
_entity.id
_entity.type
_entity.pdbx_description
1 polymer ?
#
loop_
_entity_poly.entity_id
_entity_poly.type
_entity_poly.pdbx_seq_one_letter_code
_entity_poly.pdbx_strand_id
1 'polypeptide(L)'
;MSLFKKETCCLCGGKTGLLDKKCMDGKVCKECRSKLSPWFDDWKNACKVTLEGQIAMRTVDRSLAETGNYNKIFGEFGVILIDEQKRKFIAFPDTSKGLFGSQRKVRSLDDVIDLGPDLIDFDKVEDFEIDITETTREEKQTVNGQQVSYDPPHIVYMETFTLRLQLHHPFIRTMSIQLNDGAVQIHNEGRRIRTDFGRKLAANLLGLPELVKEDQAAVFDNESLLQAFLRTPYEMPDYSYGFKCTALNWEEIRRYQYYLAMAREIQSIITGKEA
;
A
#
# COMPACT_ATOMS: atom_id res chain seq x y z
N MET A 1 -18.08 23.93 -41.39
CA MET A 1 -16.86 23.15 -41.13
C MET A 1 -16.98 22.62 -39.72
N SER A 2 -17.08 21.28 -39.54
CA SER A 2 -17.18 20.69 -38.21
C SER A 2 -15.83 20.78 -37.49
N LEU A 3 -15.73 21.66 -36.52
CA LEU A 3 -14.52 21.92 -35.73
C LEU A 3 -14.12 20.77 -34.80
N PHE A 4 -14.91 19.71 -34.73
CA PHE A 4 -14.62 18.51 -33.90
C PHE A 4 -14.55 17.28 -34.81
N LYS A 5 -13.35 16.95 -35.29
CA LYS A 5 -13.08 15.60 -35.78
C LYS A 5 -13.41 14.61 -34.63
N LYS A 6 -14.43 13.79 -34.82
CA LYS A 6 -14.71 12.70 -33.89
C LYS A 6 -13.53 11.73 -33.92
N GLU A 7 -12.68 11.81 -32.92
CA GLU A 7 -11.59 10.85 -32.76
C GLU A 7 -12.18 9.48 -32.37
N THR A 8 -11.65 8.44 -32.96
CA THR A 8 -12.01 7.05 -32.66
C THR A 8 -10.90 6.39 -31.87
N CYS A 9 -11.25 5.35 -31.11
CA CYS A 9 -10.29 4.56 -30.34
C CYS A 9 -9.31 3.84 -31.28
N CYS A 10 -8.01 4.01 -31.04
CA CYS A 10 -6.97 3.40 -31.86
C CYS A 10 -6.98 1.84 -31.76
N LEU A 11 -7.53 1.29 -30.67
CA LEU A 11 -7.60 -0.17 -30.45
C LEU A 11 -8.87 -0.80 -31.08
N CYS A 12 -10.05 -0.28 -30.76
CA CYS A 12 -11.32 -0.91 -31.17
C CYS A 12 -12.11 -0.13 -32.22
N GLY A 13 -11.67 1.09 -32.62
CA GLY A 13 -12.39 1.94 -33.55
C GLY A 13 -13.65 2.62 -32.98
N GLY A 14 -14.01 2.33 -31.73
CA GLY A 14 -15.18 2.89 -31.04
C GLY A 14 -15.03 4.38 -30.75
N LYS A 15 -16.13 5.02 -30.32
CA LYS A 15 -16.14 6.46 -29.99
C LYS A 15 -15.25 6.74 -28.77
N THR A 16 -14.52 7.87 -28.82
CA THR A 16 -13.74 8.38 -27.70
C THR A 16 -14.35 9.64 -27.12
N GLY A 17 -14.17 9.81 -25.81
CA GLY A 17 -14.60 10.98 -25.06
C GLY A 17 -13.49 12.03 -24.87
N LEU A 18 -13.85 13.13 -24.22
CA LEU A 18 -12.91 14.23 -23.95
C LEU A 18 -11.80 13.82 -22.97
N LEU A 19 -12.13 12.97 -21.98
CA LEU A 19 -11.24 12.54 -20.91
C LEU A 19 -10.50 11.22 -21.20
N ASP A 20 -10.64 10.69 -22.43
CA ASP A 20 -9.96 9.46 -22.80
C ASP A 20 -8.45 9.66 -22.95
N LYS A 21 -7.69 8.62 -22.57
CA LYS A 21 -6.23 8.68 -22.58
C LYS A 21 -5.70 8.75 -24.01
N LYS A 22 -4.67 9.56 -24.20
CA LYS A 22 -3.95 9.66 -25.49
C LYS A 22 -2.72 8.78 -25.47
N CYS A 23 -2.44 8.14 -26.58
CA CYS A 23 -1.22 7.41 -26.89
C CYS A 23 -0.64 7.94 -28.23
N MET A 24 0.44 7.34 -28.71
CA MET A 24 1.08 7.79 -29.97
C MET A 24 0.13 7.71 -31.18
N ASP A 25 -0.71 6.68 -31.23
CA ASP A 25 -1.61 6.41 -32.38
C ASP A 25 -3.02 6.99 -32.21
N GLY A 26 -3.24 7.83 -31.19
CA GLY A 26 -4.52 8.49 -30.99
C GLY A 26 -5.07 8.33 -29.55
N LYS A 27 -6.38 8.14 -29.43
CA LYS A 27 -7.06 7.98 -28.13
C LYS A 27 -7.44 6.53 -27.88
N VAL A 28 -7.48 6.15 -26.60
CA VAL A 28 -7.93 4.84 -26.11
C VAL A 28 -9.21 5.04 -25.29
N CYS A 29 -10.33 4.43 -25.73
CA CYS A 29 -11.61 4.54 -25.03
C CYS A 29 -11.58 3.88 -23.64
N LYS A 30 -12.55 4.23 -22.80
CA LYS A 30 -12.66 3.71 -21.42
C LYS A 30 -12.67 2.17 -21.36
N GLU A 31 -13.39 1.51 -22.27
CA GLU A 31 -13.49 0.05 -22.33
C GLU A 31 -12.14 -0.60 -22.68
N CYS A 32 -11.42 -0.07 -23.67
CA CYS A 32 -10.09 -0.57 -23.99
C CYS A 32 -9.08 -0.29 -22.86
N ARG A 33 -9.20 0.89 -22.22
CA ARG A 33 -8.35 1.25 -21.08
C ARG A 33 -8.54 0.33 -19.89
N SER A 34 -9.76 -0.15 -19.61
CA SER A 34 -10.00 -1.08 -18.51
C SER A 34 -9.38 -2.47 -18.69
N LYS A 35 -8.98 -2.80 -19.92
CA LYS A 35 -8.26 -4.05 -20.23
C LYS A 35 -6.74 -3.93 -20.01
N LEU A 36 -6.23 -2.72 -19.88
CA LEU A 36 -4.81 -2.45 -19.64
C LEU A 36 -4.52 -2.49 -18.13
N SER A 37 -3.25 -2.68 -17.80
CA SER A 37 -2.80 -2.65 -16.42
C SER A 37 -3.14 -1.34 -15.71
N PRO A 38 -3.64 -1.37 -14.47
CA PRO A 38 -3.81 -0.17 -13.67
C PRO A 38 -2.48 0.52 -13.33
N TRP A 39 -1.37 -0.20 -13.44
CA TRP A 39 -0.02 0.28 -13.20
C TRP A 39 0.65 0.88 -14.44
N PHE A 40 0.00 0.80 -15.60
CA PHE A 40 0.55 1.33 -16.82
C PHE A 40 0.48 2.86 -16.85
N ASP A 41 1.63 3.51 -16.97
CA ASP A 41 1.78 4.98 -16.93
C ASP A 41 2.41 5.60 -18.18
N ASP A 42 3.10 4.82 -19.01
CA ASP A 42 3.85 5.29 -20.17
C ASP A 42 2.97 5.54 -21.42
N TRP A 43 1.86 6.23 -21.21
CA TRP A 43 0.88 6.52 -22.26
C TRP A 43 1.45 7.33 -23.44
N LYS A 44 2.41 8.22 -23.17
CA LYS A 44 2.97 9.12 -24.19
C LYS A 44 3.81 8.37 -25.22
N ASN A 45 4.49 7.30 -24.80
CA ASN A 45 5.37 6.51 -25.63
C ASN A 45 4.72 5.21 -26.10
N ALA A 46 3.49 4.94 -25.69
CA ALA A 46 2.77 3.73 -26.09
C ALA A 46 2.15 3.88 -27.48
N CYS A 47 2.48 2.96 -28.37
CA CYS A 47 1.78 2.77 -29.63
C CYS A 47 0.70 1.69 -29.52
N LYS A 48 -0.15 1.58 -30.53
CA LYS A 48 -1.21 0.55 -30.60
C LYS A 48 -0.68 -0.85 -30.36
N VAL A 49 0.44 -1.21 -30.99
CA VAL A 49 1.05 -2.54 -30.86
C VAL A 49 1.47 -2.82 -29.42
N THR A 50 2.04 -1.84 -28.73
CA THR A 50 2.41 -1.96 -27.30
C THR A 50 1.18 -2.21 -26.45
N LEU A 51 0.08 -1.51 -26.66
CA LEU A 51 -1.16 -1.67 -25.90
C LEU A 51 -1.84 -3.00 -26.18
N GLU A 52 -1.85 -3.46 -27.43
CA GLU A 52 -2.36 -4.78 -27.81
C GLU A 52 -1.52 -5.90 -27.19
N GLY A 53 -0.19 -5.76 -27.18
CA GLY A 53 0.72 -6.69 -26.53
C GLY A 53 0.48 -6.80 -25.01
N GLN A 54 0.21 -5.67 -24.34
CA GLN A 54 -0.14 -5.67 -22.93
C GLN A 54 -1.47 -6.40 -22.66
N ILE A 55 -2.51 -6.14 -23.48
CA ILE A 55 -3.80 -6.84 -23.34
C ILE A 55 -3.63 -8.34 -23.54
N ALA A 56 -2.83 -8.77 -24.53
CA ALA A 56 -2.55 -10.18 -24.78
C ALA A 56 -1.82 -10.82 -23.58
N MET A 57 -0.80 -10.16 -23.01
CA MET A 57 -0.10 -10.64 -21.82
C MET A 57 -1.06 -10.83 -20.65
N ARG A 58 -1.87 -9.82 -20.32
CA ARG A 58 -2.85 -9.89 -19.22
C ARG A 58 -3.90 -10.99 -19.42
N THR A 59 -4.21 -11.34 -20.66
CA THR A 59 -5.09 -12.48 -20.93
C THR A 59 -4.42 -13.81 -20.52
N VAL A 60 -3.13 -13.96 -20.78
CA VAL A 60 -2.33 -15.09 -20.33
C VAL A 60 -2.20 -15.11 -18.81
N ASP A 61 -1.86 -13.95 -18.22
CA ASP A 61 -1.73 -13.79 -16.76
C ASP A 61 -3.01 -14.17 -16.04
N ARG A 62 -4.18 -13.79 -16.57
CA ARG A 62 -5.47 -14.20 -16.04
C ARG A 62 -5.61 -15.72 -15.98
N SER A 63 -5.32 -16.41 -17.07
CA SER A 63 -5.41 -17.88 -17.12
C SER A 63 -4.43 -18.54 -16.16
N LEU A 64 -3.24 -17.99 -15.99
CA LEU A 64 -2.25 -18.47 -15.04
C LEU A 64 -2.66 -18.18 -13.59
N ALA A 65 -3.28 -17.04 -13.34
CA ALA A 65 -3.78 -16.66 -12.03
C ALA A 65 -4.89 -17.59 -11.53
N GLU A 66 -5.78 -18.07 -12.42
CA GLU A 66 -6.83 -19.03 -12.10
C GLU A 66 -6.28 -20.36 -11.50
N THR A 67 -5.04 -20.69 -11.80
CA THR A 67 -4.37 -21.91 -11.30
C THR A 67 -3.38 -21.65 -10.17
N GLY A 68 -3.31 -20.42 -9.66
CA GLY A 68 -2.43 -20.02 -8.58
C GLY A 68 -2.91 -20.50 -7.21
N ASN A 69 -1.96 -20.78 -6.32
CA ASN A 69 -2.24 -21.08 -4.92
C ASN A 69 -1.83 -19.88 -4.05
N TYR A 70 -2.72 -18.89 -3.95
CA TYR A 70 -2.48 -17.67 -3.21
C TYR A 70 -2.72 -17.90 -1.72
N ASN A 71 -1.70 -18.43 -1.05
CA ASN A 71 -1.72 -18.77 0.36
C ASN A 71 -1.59 -17.55 1.28
N LYS A 72 -1.18 -16.40 0.74
CA LYS A 72 -1.06 -15.16 1.49
C LYS A 72 -1.78 -14.00 0.79
N ILE A 73 -2.58 -13.28 1.58
CA ILE A 73 -3.34 -12.11 1.13
C ILE A 73 -3.07 -10.97 2.11
N PHE A 74 -2.60 -9.84 1.59
CA PHE A 74 -2.24 -8.67 2.36
C PHE A 74 -2.97 -7.42 1.89
N GLY A 75 -3.08 -6.45 2.81
CA GLY A 75 -3.58 -5.10 2.55
C GLY A 75 -5.07 -4.95 2.81
N GLU A 76 -5.44 -3.75 3.21
CA GLU A 76 -6.84 -3.34 3.40
C GLU A 76 -7.31 -2.41 2.27
N PHE A 77 -6.38 -1.65 1.72
CA PHE A 77 -6.61 -0.63 0.69
C PHE A 77 -6.10 -1.11 -0.68
N GLY A 78 -4.82 -1.43 -0.78
CA GLY A 78 -4.25 -2.16 -1.90
C GLY A 78 -4.14 -3.62 -1.52
N VAL A 79 -4.47 -4.51 -2.45
CA VAL A 79 -4.44 -5.95 -2.20
C VAL A 79 -3.24 -6.56 -2.90
N ILE A 80 -2.52 -7.40 -2.14
CA ILE A 80 -1.42 -8.22 -2.67
C ILE A 80 -1.75 -9.68 -2.38
N LEU A 81 -1.77 -10.50 -3.40
CA LEU A 81 -1.92 -11.95 -3.32
C LEU A 81 -0.61 -12.60 -3.71
N ILE A 82 -0.11 -13.51 -2.88
CA ILE A 82 1.19 -14.15 -3.09
C ILE A 82 1.01 -15.66 -3.22
N ASP A 83 1.60 -16.22 -4.27
CA ASP A 83 1.86 -17.64 -4.46
C ASP A 83 3.35 -17.91 -4.23
N GLU A 84 3.70 -18.26 -2.98
CA GLU A 84 5.09 -18.50 -2.58
C GLU A 84 5.71 -19.69 -3.32
N GLN A 85 4.91 -20.71 -3.63
CA GLN A 85 5.41 -21.91 -4.33
C GLN A 85 5.82 -21.60 -5.76
N LYS A 86 4.99 -20.83 -6.47
CA LYS A 86 5.29 -20.39 -7.84
C LYS A 86 6.18 -19.14 -7.89
N ARG A 87 6.49 -18.54 -6.75
CA ARG A 87 7.24 -17.28 -6.61
C ARG A 87 6.66 -16.16 -7.46
N LYS A 88 5.33 -15.97 -7.33
CA LYS A 88 4.57 -14.96 -8.08
C LYS A 88 3.65 -14.19 -7.15
N PHE A 89 3.34 -12.97 -7.55
CA PHE A 89 2.33 -12.18 -6.86
C PHE A 89 1.45 -11.41 -7.84
N ILE A 90 0.30 -11.01 -7.35
CA ILE A 90 -0.64 -10.10 -7.99
C ILE A 90 -0.83 -8.93 -7.05
N ALA A 91 -0.79 -7.71 -7.58
CA ALA A 91 -1.07 -6.51 -6.81
C ALA A 91 -2.13 -5.65 -7.50
N PHE A 92 -3.06 -5.13 -6.70
CA PHE A 92 -4.07 -4.18 -7.17
C PHE A 92 -3.98 -2.89 -6.36
N PRO A 93 -3.98 -1.72 -7.03
CA PRO A 93 -4.20 -0.47 -6.33
C PRO A 93 -5.63 -0.42 -5.83
N ASP A 94 -5.88 0.33 -4.77
CA ASP A 94 -7.26 0.63 -4.40
C ASP A 94 -7.96 1.36 -5.55
N THR A 95 -8.98 0.70 -6.05
CA THR A 95 -9.85 1.27 -7.10
C THR A 95 -10.97 2.13 -6.51
N SER A 96 -11.04 2.27 -5.18
CA SER A 96 -12.12 2.96 -4.48
C SER A 96 -12.17 4.47 -4.72
N LYS A 97 -11.10 5.07 -5.20
CA LYS A 97 -11.03 6.50 -5.55
C LYS A 97 -11.37 6.83 -7.00
N GLY A 98 -12.22 6.03 -7.65
CA GLY A 98 -12.79 6.43 -8.94
C GLY A 98 -13.64 7.68 -8.78
N LEU A 99 -13.50 8.67 -9.66
CA LEU A 99 -14.22 9.97 -9.67
C LEU A 99 -15.76 9.85 -9.63
N PHE A 100 -16.32 8.66 -9.74
CA PHE A 100 -17.75 8.37 -9.80
C PHE A 100 -18.15 7.08 -9.06
N GLY A 101 -17.63 6.87 -7.88
CA GLY A 101 -18.41 6.30 -6.76
C GLY A 101 -18.92 4.86 -6.82
N SER A 102 -18.45 3.97 -7.68
CA SER A 102 -18.76 2.54 -7.51
C SER A 102 -17.47 1.77 -7.19
N GLN A 103 -17.24 1.63 -5.90
CA GLN A 103 -16.05 0.95 -5.39
C GLN A 103 -16.30 -0.55 -5.39
N ARG A 104 -15.64 -1.28 -6.25
CA ARG A 104 -15.55 -2.73 -6.14
C ARG A 104 -14.33 -3.04 -5.25
N LYS A 105 -14.57 -3.28 -3.97
CA LYS A 105 -13.50 -3.79 -3.10
C LYS A 105 -13.12 -5.19 -3.58
N VAL A 106 -11.85 -5.41 -3.83
CA VAL A 106 -11.32 -6.76 -4.03
C VAL A 106 -11.42 -7.50 -2.69
N ARG A 107 -12.26 -8.53 -2.63
CA ARG A 107 -12.52 -9.31 -1.40
C ARG A 107 -12.18 -10.78 -1.57
N SER A 108 -12.01 -11.22 -2.80
CA SER A 108 -11.78 -12.63 -3.14
C SER A 108 -10.84 -12.76 -4.33
N LEU A 109 -10.34 -13.97 -4.53
CA LEU A 109 -9.55 -14.30 -5.71
C LEU A 109 -10.37 -14.12 -7.00
N ASP A 110 -11.66 -14.45 -6.97
CA ASP A 110 -12.55 -14.28 -8.12
C ASP A 110 -12.68 -12.82 -8.54
N ASP A 111 -12.76 -11.89 -7.55
CA ASP A 111 -12.76 -10.46 -7.83
C ASP A 111 -11.48 -10.02 -8.55
N VAL A 112 -10.33 -10.59 -8.15
CA VAL A 112 -9.01 -10.31 -8.74
C VAL A 112 -8.97 -10.82 -10.18
N ILE A 113 -9.39 -12.07 -10.41
CA ILE A 113 -9.40 -12.70 -11.72
C ILE A 113 -10.31 -11.95 -12.69
N ASP A 114 -11.48 -11.51 -12.24
CA ASP A 114 -12.41 -10.72 -13.03
C ASP A 114 -11.85 -9.36 -13.48
N LEU A 115 -10.98 -8.76 -12.66
CA LEU A 115 -10.32 -7.49 -12.99
C LEU A 115 -9.19 -7.66 -14.03
N GLY A 116 -8.79 -8.89 -14.34
CA GLY A 116 -7.67 -9.22 -15.22
C GLY A 116 -6.34 -8.81 -14.56
N PRO A 117 -5.74 -9.71 -13.79
CA PRO A 117 -4.53 -9.42 -13.03
C PRO A 117 -3.31 -9.23 -13.91
N ASP A 118 -2.32 -8.53 -13.37
CA ASP A 118 -0.93 -8.59 -13.80
C ASP A 118 -0.22 -9.57 -12.86
N LEU A 119 0.29 -10.68 -13.39
CA LEU A 119 0.97 -11.72 -12.62
C LEU A 119 2.48 -11.48 -12.68
N ILE A 120 3.07 -11.11 -11.57
CA ILE A 120 4.48 -10.69 -11.50
C ILE A 120 5.33 -11.79 -10.84
N ASP A 121 6.40 -12.20 -11.52
CA ASP A 121 7.40 -13.08 -10.92
C ASP A 121 8.27 -12.29 -9.91
N PHE A 122 8.69 -12.90 -8.81
CA PHE A 122 9.55 -12.26 -7.81
C PHE A 122 10.89 -11.80 -8.40
N ASP A 123 11.44 -12.52 -9.36
CA ASP A 123 12.69 -12.18 -10.04
C ASP A 123 12.59 -10.93 -10.93
N LYS A 124 11.39 -10.45 -11.18
CA LYS A 124 11.15 -9.19 -11.90
C LYS A 124 11.15 -7.97 -10.99
N VAL A 125 11.21 -8.16 -9.68
CA VAL A 125 11.33 -7.05 -8.74
C VAL A 125 12.80 -6.65 -8.63
N GLU A 126 13.13 -5.49 -9.17
CA GLU A 126 14.49 -4.93 -9.16
C GLU A 126 14.78 -4.22 -7.84
N ASP A 127 13.78 -3.49 -7.33
CA ASP A 127 13.87 -2.77 -6.07
C ASP A 127 12.54 -2.80 -5.31
N PHE A 128 12.63 -2.81 -3.98
CA PHE A 128 11.50 -2.85 -3.08
C PHE A 128 11.73 -1.91 -1.90
N GLU A 129 10.94 -0.85 -1.84
CA GLU A 129 10.99 0.16 -0.79
C GLU A 129 9.71 0.15 0.03
N ILE A 130 9.84 0.25 1.36
CA ILE A 130 8.74 0.54 2.29
C ILE A 130 8.77 2.03 2.58
N ASP A 131 7.82 2.76 2.02
CA ASP A 131 7.67 4.20 2.23
C ASP A 131 6.58 4.48 3.27
N ILE A 132 6.97 5.14 4.35
CA ILE A 132 6.06 5.57 5.41
C ILE A 132 5.98 7.09 5.37
N THR A 133 4.94 7.59 4.73
CA THR A 133 4.71 9.04 4.64
C THR A 133 3.97 9.52 5.87
N GLU A 134 4.58 10.45 6.62
CA GLU A 134 3.97 11.13 7.77
C GLU A 134 3.44 12.50 7.33
N THR A 135 2.20 12.78 7.71
CA THR A 135 1.61 14.12 7.65
C THR A 135 1.06 14.49 9.02
N THR A 136 0.90 15.79 9.30
CA THR A 136 0.41 16.26 10.61
C THR A 136 -0.89 17.04 10.46
N ARG A 137 -1.75 16.92 11.47
CA ARG A 137 -2.98 17.70 11.62
C ARG A 137 -3.08 18.20 13.06
N GLU A 138 -3.36 19.48 13.22
CA GLU A 138 -3.70 20.04 14.53
C GLU A 138 -5.18 19.77 14.85
N GLU A 139 -5.44 19.24 16.03
CA GLU A 139 -6.80 19.15 16.57
C GLU A 139 -7.21 20.47 17.19
N LYS A 140 -8.43 20.88 16.93
CA LYS A 140 -9.00 22.12 17.48
C LYS A 140 -10.25 21.80 18.28
N GLN A 141 -10.47 22.57 19.33
CA GLN A 141 -11.71 22.53 20.11
C GLN A 141 -12.68 23.61 19.65
N THR A 142 -13.96 23.37 19.84
CA THR A 142 -14.99 24.38 19.55
C THR A 142 -15.33 25.12 20.82
N VAL A 143 -14.98 26.42 20.89
CA VAL A 143 -15.30 27.31 22.00
C VAL A 143 -16.20 28.44 21.47
N ASN A 144 -17.41 28.55 21.99
CA ASN A 144 -18.39 29.55 21.56
C ASN A 144 -18.66 29.53 20.03
N GLY A 145 -18.65 28.35 19.41
CA GLY A 145 -18.87 28.18 17.97
C GLY A 145 -17.65 28.47 17.09
N GLN A 146 -16.50 28.81 17.67
CA GLN A 146 -15.23 29.03 16.95
C GLN A 146 -14.26 27.88 17.18
N GLN A 147 -13.49 27.54 16.13
CA GLN A 147 -12.41 26.56 16.23
C GLN A 147 -11.16 27.20 16.84
N VAL A 148 -10.76 26.74 18.02
CA VAL A 148 -9.62 27.27 18.78
C VAL A 148 -8.62 26.14 19.02
N SER A 149 -7.33 26.44 18.90
CA SER A 149 -6.26 25.50 19.23
C SER A 149 -6.27 25.17 20.72
N TYR A 150 -5.84 23.96 21.06
CA TYR A 150 -5.51 23.63 22.45
C TYR A 150 -4.21 24.33 22.86
N ASP A 151 -4.01 24.49 24.17
CA ASP A 151 -2.74 24.98 24.74
C ASP A 151 -2.25 23.93 25.77
N PRO A 152 -1.16 23.22 25.50
CA PRO A 152 -0.39 23.17 24.25
C PRO A 152 -1.16 22.55 23.07
N PRO A 153 -0.76 22.83 21.80
CA PRO A 153 -1.43 22.29 20.62
C PRO A 153 -1.45 20.75 20.58
N HIS A 154 -2.61 20.18 20.24
CA HIS A 154 -2.77 18.76 20.04
C HIS A 154 -2.45 18.41 18.58
N ILE A 155 -1.34 17.74 18.34
CA ILE A 155 -0.93 17.32 17.00
C ILE A 155 -1.23 15.84 16.82
N VAL A 156 -1.91 15.51 15.72
CA VAL A 156 -2.10 14.14 15.25
C VAL A 156 -1.18 13.90 14.08
N TYR A 157 -0.35 12.89 14.18
CA TYR A 157 0.50 12.39 13.12
C TYR A 157 -0.28 11.33 12.35
N MET A 158 -0.32 11.47 11.04
CA MET A 158 -1.06 10.59 10.14
C MET A 158 -0.06 9.89 9.23
N GLU A 159 0.07 8.58 9.38
CA GLU A 159 1.06 7.79 8.67
C GLU A 159 0.40 6.87 7.63
N THR A 160 0.95 6.89 6.43
CA THR A 160 0.51 6.08 5.30
C THR A 160 1.63 5.14 4.90
N PHE A 161 1.33 3.84 4.89
CA PHE A 161 2.25 2.78 4.52
C PHE A 161 2.07 2.45 3.04
N THR A 162 3.13 2.63 2.27
CA THR A 162 3.14 2.38 0.83
C THR A 162 4.31 1.50 0.45
N LEU A 163 4.05 0.44 -0.29
CA LEU A 163 5.10 -0.35 -0.93
C LEU A 163 5.39 0.24 -2.30
N ARG A 164 6.66 0.53 -2.59
CA ARG A 164 7.13 0.98 -3.89
C ARG A 164 8.01 -0.10 -4.49
N LEU A 165 7.60 -0.64 -5.61
CA LEU A 165 8.33 -1.66 -6.34
C LEU A 165 8.80 -1.11 -7.67
N GLN A 166 10.06 -1.34 -8.01
CA GLN A 166 10.58 -1.17 -9.36
C GLN A 166 10.67 -2.54 -10.03
N LEU A 167 10.22 -2.62 -11.28
CA LEU A 167 10.04 -3.89 -11.97
C LEU A 167 10.79 -3.93 -13.30
N HIS A 168 11.46 -5.03 -13.55
CA HIS A 168 11.91 -5.42 -14.88
C HIS A 168 10.78 -6.11 -15.65
N HIS A 169 9.78 -5.34 -16.06
CA HIS A 169 8.58 -5.84 -16.73
C HIS A 169 8.33 -5.02 -18.02
N PRO A 170 7.89 -5.65 -19.14
CA PRO A 170 7.79 -4.97 -20.42
C PRO A 170 6.82 -3.79 -20.46
N PHE A 171 5.82 -3.77 -19.57
CA PHE A 171 4.76 -2.74 -19.59
C PHE A 171 4.58 -2.01 -18.25
N ILE A 172 5.16 -2.50 -17.16
CA ILE A 172 5.01 -1.95 -15.82
C ILE A 172 6.39 -1.69 -15.25
N ARG A 173 6.71 -0.43 -14.99
CA ARG A 173 8.02 -0.06 -14.43
C ARG A 173 7.97 0.07 -12.91
N THR A 174 6.85 0.56 -12.42
CA THR A 174 6.69 0.83 -11.00
C THR A 174 5.29 0.42 -10.51
N MET A 175 5.23 -0.07 -9.27
CA MET A 175 3.98 -0.26 -8.53
C MET A 175 4.07 0.52 -7.23
N SER A 176 2.97 1.20 -6.86
CA SER A 176 2.87 1.92 -5.60
C SER A 176 1.59 1.47 -4.89
N ILE A 177 1.73 0.65 -3.86
CA ILE A 177 0.63 -0.07 -3.22
C ILE A 177 0.48 0.46 -1.80
N GLN A 178 -0.59 1.20 -1.53
CA GLN A 178 -0.92 1.64 -0.19
C GLN A 178 -1.56 0.49 0.59
N LEU A 179 -1.02 0.17 1.77
CA LEU A 179 -1.48 -0.97 2.57
C LEU A 179 -2.68 -0.63 3.46
N ASN A 180 -2.71 0.57 4.05
CA ASN A 180 -3.71 0.98 5.02
C ASN A 180 -4.86 1.78 4.37
N ASP A 181 -6.09 1.48 4.81
CA ASP A 181 -7.30 2.25 4.46
C ASP A 181 -7.41 3.46 5.39
N GLY A 182 -6.98 4.60 4.91
CA GLY A 182 -6.79 5.81 5.70
C GLY A 182 -5.49 5.81 6.50
N ALA A 183 -5.05 6.98 6.92
CA ALA A 183 -3.81 7.12 7.67
C ALA A 183 -3.92 6.51 9.07
N VAL A 184 -2.85 5.89 9.53
CA VAL A 184 -2.70 5.51 10.93
C VAL A 184 -2.48 6.78 11.73
N GLN A 185 -3.41 7.12 12.61
CA GLN A 185 -3.35 8.31 13.43
C GLN A 185 -2.58 8.01 14.72
N ILE A 186 -1.62 8.85 15.06
CA ILE A 186 -0.83 8.76 16.29
C ILE A 186 -0.79 10.14 16.91
N HIS A 187 -1.31 10.27 18.13
CA HIS A 187 -1.25 11.53 18.88
C HIS A 187 0.14 11.77 19.45
N ASN A 188 0.45 13.02 19.84
CA ASN A 188 1.75 13.43 20.35
C ASN A 188 2.36 12.47 21.37
N GLU A 189 1.56 12.05 22.35
CA GLU A 189 2.02 11.13 23.40
C GLU A 189 2.24 9.72 22.87
N GLY A 190 1.37 9.23 21.97
CA GLY A 190 1.52 7.95 21.30
C GLY A 190 2.80 7.89 20.47
N ARG A 191 3.15 8.96 19.75
CA ARG A 191 4.40 9.04 19.00
C ARG A 191 5.62 8.96 19.89
N ARG A 192 5.63 9.69 21.01
CA ARG A 192 6.73 9.63 21.98
C ARG A 192 6.86 8.24 22.59
N ILE A 193 5.72 7.62 22.96
CA ILE A 193 5.71 6.26 23.51
C ILE A 193 6.23 5.26 22.49
N ARG A 194 5.83 5.37 21.22
CA ARG A 194 6.31 4.49 20.14
C ARG A 194 7.84 4.47 20.06
N THR A 195 8.48 5.64 20.07
CA THR A 195 9.94 5.74 20.00
C THR A 195 10.64 5.25 21.26
N ASP A 196 10.16 5.63 22.42
CA ASP A 196 10.77 5.24 23.69
C ASP A 196 10.45 3.80 24.09
N PHE A 197 9.21 3.37 23.82
CA PHE A 197 8.76 2.01 24.10
C PHE A 197 9.48 0.98 23.23
N GLY A 198 9.62 1.23 21.94
CA GLY A 198 10.37 0.36 21.04
C GLY A 198 11.80 0.12 21.51
N ARG A 199 12.49 1.18 21.94
CA ARG A 199 13.84 1.08 22.50
C ARG A 199 13.90 0.24 23.78
N LYS A 200 12.98 0.48 24.73
CA LYS A 200 12.95 -0.20 26.01
C LYS A 200 12.50 -1.66 25.90
N LEU A 201 11.53 -1.92 25.03
CA LEU A 201 11.07 -3.28 24.79
C LEU A 201 12.17 -4.12 24.13
N ALA A 202 12.86 -3.60 23.13
CA ALA A 202 14.00 -4.25 22.51
C ALA A 202 15.13 -4.51 23.54
N ALA A 203 15.45 -3.53 24.38
CA ALA A 203 16.46 -3.68 25.43
C ALA A 203 16.08 -4.77 26.45
N ASN A 204 14.83 -4.80 26.91
CA ASN A 204 14.39 -5.75 27.93
C ASN A 204 14.21 -7.18 27.40
N LEU A 205 13.66 -7.33 26.19
CA LEU A 205 13.36 -8.64 25.62
C LEU A 205 14.58 -9.30 24.95
N LEU A 206 15.49 -8.50 24.42
CA LEU A 206 16.71 -9.00 23.77
C LEU A 206 17.91 -9.02 24.70
N GLY A 207 17.79 -8.57 25.95
CA GLY A 207 18.92 -8.47 26.88
C GLY A 207 20.00 -7.52 26.38
N LEU A 208 19.66 -6.57 25.51
CA LEU A 208 20.58 -5.60 24.96
C LEU A 208 20.77 -4.45 25.96
N PRO A 209 22.01 -3.99 26.22
CA PRO A 209 22.24 -2.83 27.08
C PRO A 209 21.61 -1.56 26.46
N GLU A 210 21.23 -0.60 27.31
CA GLU A 210 20.49 0.64 27.02
C GLU A 210 21.06 1.56 25.89
N LEU A 211 22.00 1.09 25.12
CA LEU A 211 22.79 1.84 24.12
C LEU A 211 22.30 1.70 22.68
N VAL A 212 21.02 1.55 22.45
CA VAL A 212 20.50 1.70 21.08
C VAL A 212 20.39 3.20 20.80
N LYS A 213 21.36 3.73 20.01
CA LYS A 213 21.38 5.12 19.56
C LYS A 213 20.11 5.46 18.79
N GLU A 214 19.74 6.74 18.80
CA GLU A 214 18.49 7.27 18.18
C GLU A 214 18.25 6.81 16.74
N ASP A 215 19.30 6.57 15.97
CA ASP A 215 19.23 6.19 14.56
C ASP A 215 18.88 4.70 14.32
N GLN A 216 18.82 3.88 15.37
CA GLN A 216 18.52 2.44 15.30
C GLN A 216 17.14 2.09 15.89
N ALA A 217 16.29 3.06 16.14
CA ALA A 217 14.94 2.86 16.68
C ALA A 217 13.99 2.06 15.75
N ALA A 218 14.49 1.64 14.60
CA ALA A 218 13.71 0.92 13.58
C ALA A 218 13.75 -0.61 13.72
N VAL A 219 14.49 -1.15 14.69
CA VAL A 219 14.77 -2.58 14.69
C VAL A 219 13.85 -3.35 15.64
N PHE A 220 12.60 -3.54 15.24
CA PHE A 220 11.85 -4.72 15.63
C PHE A 220 12.13 -5.83 14.59
N ASP A 221 13.38 -6.23 14.45
CA ASP A 221 13.80 -7.23 13.45
C ASP A 221 13.54 -8.66 13.90
N ASN A 222 12.82 -8.84 15.00
CA ASN A 222 12.50 -10.17 15.48
C ASN A 222 11.00 -10.44 15.32
N GLU A 223 10.65 -11.26 14.32
CA GLU A 223 9.28 -11.73 14.09
C GLU A 223 8.63 -12.26 15.37
N SER A 224 9.41 -12.92 16.26
CA SER A 224 8.96 -13.40 17.55
C SER A 224 8.53 -12.29 18.51
N LEU A 225 9.20 -11.13 18.49
CA LEU A 225 8.88 -9.96 19.29
C LEU A 225 7.60 -9.28 18.83
N LEU A 226 7.48 -9.12 17.52
CA LEU A 226 6.28 -8.55 16.93
C LEU A 226 5.08 -9.45 17.14
N GLN A 227 5.22 -10.75 16.96
CA GLN A 227 4.18 -11.74 17.20
C GLN A 227 3.78 -11.79 18.70
N ALA A 228 4.74 -11.68 19.61
CA ALA A 228 4.46 -11.58 21.04
C ALA A 228 3.68 -10.29 21.35
N PHE A 229 4.09 -9.15 20.76
CA PHE A 229 3.43 -7.86 20.90
C PHE A 229 1.99 -7.88 20.37
N LEU A 230 1.76 -8.48 19.20
CA LEU A 230 0.43 -8.57 18.58
C LEU A 230 -0.48 -9.59 19.29
N ARG A 231 0.07 -10.60 19.95
CA ARG A 231 -0.68 -11.64 20.68
C ARG A 231 -0.94 -11.31 22.14
N THR A 232 -0.27 -10.29 22.70
CA THR A 232 -0.47 -9.92 24.10
C THR A 232 -1.91 -9.44 24.29
N PRO A 233 -2.73 -10.14 25.10
CA PRO A 233 -4.06 -9.63 25.43
C PRO A 233 -3.93 -8.30 26.16
N TYR A 234 -4.98 -7.54 26.16
CA TYR A 234 -5.19 -6.14 26.56
C TYR A 234 -4.81 -5.77 28.01
N GLU A 235 -4.00 -6.53 28.68
CA GLU A 235 -3.44 -6.16 29.98
C GLU A 235 -2.32 -5.15 29.72
N MET A 236 -2.63 -3.87 29.95
CA MET A 236 -1.64 -2.81 29.96
C MET A 236 -0.57 -3.18 30.98
N PRO A 237 0.69 -3.39 30.57
CA PRO A 237 1.74 -3.57 31.55
C PRO A 237 1.76 -2.32 32.44
N ASP A 238 1.86 -2.53 33.74
CA ASP A 238 2.05 -1.47 34.73
C ASP A 238 3.42 -0.82 34.47
N TYR A 239 3.42 0.24 33.64
CA TYR A 239 4.64 0.93 33.26
C TYR A 239 5.13 1.80 34.42
N SER A 240 5.87 1.22 35.33
CA SER A 240 6.63 1.91 36.39
C SER A 240 7.65 2.94 35.85
N TYR A 241 7.66 3.20 34.55
CA TYR A 241 8.56 4.11 33.83
C TYR A 241 8.02 5.55 33.64
N GLY A 242 6.99 5.92 34.37
CA GLY A 242 6.51 7.30 34.39
C GLY A 242 5.68 7.76 33.19
N PHE A 243 5.31 6.85 32.27
CA PHE A 243 4.41 7.13 31.15
C PHE A 243 3.02 6.54 31.44
N LYS A 244 2.01 7.39 31.49
CA LYS A 244 0.63 6.92 31.41
C LYS A 244 0.28 6.63 29.96
N CYS A 245 0.44 5.38 29.53
CA CYS A 245 -0.06 4.95 28.23
C CYS A 245 -1.58 4.81 28.34
N THR A 246 -2.32 5.54 27.53
CA THR A 246 -3.78 5.36 27.44
C THR A 246 -4.10 4.17 26.54
N ALA A 247 -5.32 3.60 26.68
CA ALA A 247 -5.79 2.56 25.79
C ALA A 247 -5.76 3.00 24.31
N LEU A 248 -6.03 4.30 24.05
CA LEU A 248 -5.95 4.90 22.73
C LEU A 248 -4.52 4.85 22.16
N ASN A 249 -3.52 5.29 22.94
CA ASN A 249 -2.12 5.30 22.50
C ASN A 249 -1.62 3.88 22.21
N TRP A 250 -2.09 2.89 22.97
CA TRP A 250 -1.76 1.50 22.73
C TRP A 250 -2.33 0.97 21.43
N GLU A 251 -3.59 1.28 21.12
CA GLU A 251 -4.24 0.89 19.87
C GLU A 251 -3.56 1.53 18.65
N GLU A 252 -3.19 2.81 18.75
CA GLU A 252 -2.46 3.53 17.72
C GLU A 252 -1.11 2.87 17.42
N ILE A 253 -0.35 2.55 18.48
CA ILE A 253 0.95 1.89 18.34
C ILE A 253 0.79 0.50 17.72
N ARG A 254 -0.18 -0.29 18.18
CA ARG A 254 -0.47 -1.62 17.61
C ARG A 254 -0.79 -1.54 16.13
N ARG A 255 -1.61 -0.58 15.73
CA ARG A 255 -1.99 -0.38 14.34
C ARG A 255 -0.79 -0.01 13.46
N TYR A 256 0.08 0.85 13.95
CA TYR A 256 1.35 1.17 13.29
C TYR A 256 2.21 -0.09 13.09
N GLN A 257 2.44 -0.83 14.16
CA GLN A 257 3.27 -2.04 14.13
C GLN A 257 2.68 -3.12 13.21
N TYR A 258 1.36 -3.24 13.18
CA TYR A 258 0.67 -4.16 12.28
C TYR A 258 1.02 -3.89 10.80
N TYR A 259 0.91 -2.63 10.35
CA TYR A 259 1.22 -2.32 8.96
C TYR A 259 2.72 -2.39 8.65
N LEU A 260 3.57 -2.01 9.59
CA LEU A 260 5.01 -2.15 9.43
C LEU A 260 5.42 -3.63 9.29
N ALA A 261 4.88 -4.50 10.12
CA ALA A 261 5.12 -5.94 10.04
C ALA A 261 4.61 -6.52 8.72
N MET A 262 3.39 -6.16 8.33
CA MET A 262 2.82 -6.58 7.04
C MET A 262 3.73 -6.17 5.89
N ALA A 263 4.21 -4.93 5.86
CA ALA A 263 5.09 -4.43 4.82
C ALA A 263 6.41 -5.21 4.75
N ARG A 264 7.02 -5.49 5.91
CA ARG A 264 8.26 -6.27 6.01
C ARG A 264 8.07 -7.73 5.62
N GLU A 265 6.99 -8.35 6.04
CA GLU A 265 6.66 -9.72 5.64
C GLU A 265 6.55 -9.83 4.12
N ILE A 266 5.83 -8.92 3.48
CA ILE A 266 5.70 -8.88 2.00
C ILE A 266 7.09 -8.70 1.37
N GLN A 267 7.90 -7.77 1.88
CA GLN A 267 9.24 -7.53 1.38
C GLN A 267 10.11 -8.77 1.49
N SER A 268 10.14 -9.43 2.65
CA SER A 268 10.91 -10.64 2.90
C SER A 268 10.52 -11.77 1.94
N ILE A 269 9.22 -12.00 1.76
CA ILE A 269 8.72 -13.05 0.85
C ILE A 269 9.14 -12.77 -0.59
N ILE A 270 8.94 -11.56 -1.08
CA ILE A 270 9.18 -11.21 -2.49
C ILE A 270 10.68 -11.16 -2.79
N THR A 271 11.47 -10.54 -1.91
CA THR A 271 12.90 -10.31 -2.17
C THR A 271 13.79 -11.45 -1.68
N GLY A 272 13.31 -12.29 -0.78
CA GLY A 272 14.10 -13.32 -0.10
C GLY A 272 15.14 -12.75 0.87
N LYS A 273 15.06 -11.45 1.19
CA LYS A 273 15.93 -10.79 2.17
C LYS A 273 15.22 -10.76 3.51
N GLU A 274 15.89 -11.12 4.58
CA GLU A 274 15.39 -10.85 5.93
C GLU A 274 15.27 -9.33 6.11
N ALA A 275 14.09 -8.87 6.57
CA ALA A 275 13.78 -7.46 6.72
C ALA A 275 14.31 -6.90 8.04
#